data_c70a9017fffff0de4efd0511bf499c1a
#
_entry.id   c70a9017fffff0de4efd0511bf499c1a
#
_cell.length_a   1.000
_cell.length_b   1.000
_cell.length_c   1.000
_cell.angle_alpha   90.00
_cell.angle_beta   90.00
_cell.angle_gamma   90.00
#
_symmetry.space_group_name_H-M   'P 1'
#
loop_
_entity.id
_entity.type
_entity.pdbx_description
1 polymer ?
#
loop_
_entity_poly.entity_id
_entity_poly.type
_entity_poly.pdbx_seq_one_letter_code
_entity_poly.pdbx_strand_id
1 'polypeptide(L)'
;MKRRYIALAAAVCAASMVFPGGLASAAAGSAQTQVRPAENGEPPYGKAPTLRWAGRDWYVRDSAWNDGGPMRTDEWSKDNASVSGNDLVLKLNYNRGKRLMTGSEIVSADAVGYGDYSLSFTSNVREFDEHSAFGAFTYDWGSNATKGNSEVDLIETSRWHEKDNKMRAKFTYYRDSDSKAFEISPYVMPEATRTYHMDVKWEPGKVTWRLWDGNRTRLLREGSRTENVPAPTATTRMHLNAWCSWPQTGNKDDDDRLLHRETKPITVKVHGFDYTPKRAADPRENSGSGWHRLSS
;
A
#
# COMPACT_ATOMS: atom_id res chain seq x y z
N MET A 1 -31.43 7.03 -18.93
CA MET A 1 -30.57 5.87 -18.64
C MET A 1 -29.52 6.28 -17.59
N LYS A 2 -29.71 5.85 -16.35
CA LYS A 2 -28.77 6.18 -15.25
C LYS A 2 -27.63 5.15 -15.28
N ARG A 3 -26.45 5.52 -15.77
CA ARG A 3 -25.23 4.71 -15.63
C ARG A 3 -24.77 4.80 -14.17
N ARG A 4 -24.88 3.69 -13.48
CA ARG A 4 -24.27 3.53 -12.15
C ARG A 4 -22.78 3.37 -12.37
N TYR A 5 -22.00 4.37 -11.96
CA TYR A 5 -20.54 4.24 -11.84
C TYR A 5 -20.25 3.48 -10.55
N ILE A 6 -19.78 2.25 -10.71
CA ILE A 6 -19.22 1.48 -9.61
C ILE A 6 -17.81 2.03 -9.41
N ALA A 7 -17.57 2.65 -8.27
CA ALA A 7 -16.21 2.98 -7.83
C ALA A 7 -15.52 1.64 -7.52
N LEU A 8 -14.74 1.13 -8.48
CA LEU A 8 -13.84 0.01 -8.22
C LEU A 8 -12.62 0.62 -7.53
N ALA A 9 -12.57 0.52 -6.20
CA ALA A 9 -11.31 0.66 -5.48
C ALA A 9 -10.34 -0.38 -6.04
N ALA A 10 -9.11 0.02 -6.26
CA ALA A 10 -8.08 -0.84 -6.83
C ALA A 10 -7.80 -2.02 -5.91
N ALA A 11 -8.57 -3.08 -6.06
CA ALA A 11 -8.25 -4.35 -5.45
C ALA A 11 -7.08 -4.96 -6.22
N VAL A 12 -5.97 -5.13 -5.56
CA VAL A 12 -4.84 -5.91 -6.08
C VAL A 12 -5.25 -7.38 -6.08
N CYS A 13 -6.07 -7.78 -7.04
CA CYS A 13 -6.27 -9.19 -7.30
C CYS A 13 -5.25 -9.68 -8.31
N ALA A 14 -4.27 -10.43 -7.88
CA ALA A 14 -3.58 -11.38 -8.73
C ALA A 14 -4.56 -12.52 -9.09
N ALA A 15 -5.57 -12.23 -9.91
CA ALA A 15 -6.41 -13.26 -10.49
C ALA A 15 -5.61 -13.94 -11.62
N SER A 16 -5.13 -15.13 -11.36
CA SER A 16 -4.62 -16.05 -12.39
C SER A 16 -5.80 -16.50 -13.23
N MET A 17 -6.08 -15.84 -14.35
CA MET A 17 -6.99 -16.35 -15.36
C MET A 17 -6.25 -17.43 -16.17
N VAL A 18 -6.68 -18.64 -15.97
CA VAL A 18 -6.34 -19.77 -16.87
C VAL A 18 -7.21 -19.66 -18.12
N PHE A 19 -6.60 -19.37 -19.27
CA PHE A 19 -7.25 -19.49 -20.57
C PHE A 19 -6.80 -20.79 -21.23
N PRO A 20 -7.69 -21.57 -21.84
CA PRO A 20 -7.33 -22.75 -22.62
C PRO A 20 -6.91 -22.39 -24.04
N GLY A 21 -5.76 -22.86 -24.42
CA GLY A 21 -5.31 -23.34 -25.71
C GLY A 21 -5.46 -22.50 -26.98
N GLY A 22 -4.34 -22.00 -27.50
CA GLY A 22 -4.20 -21.56 -28.89
C GLY A 22 -2.73 -21.56 -29.28
N LEU A 23 -2.41 -22.21 -30.39
CA LEU A 23 -1.12 -22.68 -30.89
C LEU A 23 -0.09 -21.56 -31.14
N ALA A 24 1.15 -21.94 -30.93
CA ALA A 24 2.41 -21.24 -30.96
C ALA A 24 2.76 -20.54 -32.28
N SER A 25 3.40 -19.39 -32.19
CA SER A 25 4.46 -18.96 -33.11
C SER A 25 5.65 -18.55 -32.25
N ALA A 26 6.77 -19.24 -32.47
CA ALA A 26 8.01 -19.02 -31.77
C ALA A 26 8.72 -17.78 -32.32
N ALA A 27 8.76 -16.70 -31.54
CA ALA A 27 9.78 -15.66 -31.68
C ALA A 27 10.70 -15.79 -30.47
N ALA A 28 12.00 -16.05 -30.73
CA ALA A 28 13.02 -16.08 -29.71
C ALA A 28 13.24 -14.67 -29.14
N GLY A 29 12.49 -14.34 -28.11
CA GLY A 29 12.67 -13.18 -27.26
C GLY A 29 13.33 -13.65 -25.97
N SER A 30 14.40 -12.97 -25.54
CA SER A 30 15.12 -13.19 -24.31
C SER A 30 14.12 -13.44 -23.16
N ALA A 31 14.24 -14.58 -22.50
CA ALA A 31 13.45 -14.95 -21.35
C ALA A 31 13.70 -13.93 -20.22
N GLN A 32 12.87 -12.95 -20.11
CA GLN A 32 12.80 -12.12 -18.90
C GLN A 32 12.28 -13.02 -17.79
N THR A 33 13.14 -13.26 -16.82
CA THR A 33 12.80 -13.99 -15.61
C THR A 33 11.69 -13.18 -14.89
N GLN A 34 10.45 -13.60 -15.02
CA GLN A 34 9.40 -13.11 -14.13
C GLN A 34 9.81 -13.51 -12.72
N VAL A 35 10.09 -12.52 -11.89
CA VAL A 35 10.33 -12.75 -10.46
C VAL A 35 9.00 -13.22 -9.89
N ARG A 36 8.84 -14.52 -9.68
CA ARG A 36 7.71 -15.06 -8.93
C ARG A 36 7.87 -14.67 -7.47
N PRO A 37 6.76 -14.41 -6.75
CA PRO A 37 6.81 -14.31 -5.30
C PRO A 37 7.54 -15.53 -4.75
N ALA A 38 8.45 -15.32 -3.82
CA ALA A 38 9.14 -16.44 -3.20
C ALA A 38 8.11 -17.31 -2.46
N GLU A 39 8.23 -18.61 -2.57
CA GLU A 39 7.31 -19.59 -1.96
C GLU A 39 7.22 -19.46 -0.42
N ASN A 40 8.11 -18.70 0.19
CA ASN A 40 8.26 -18.50 1.62
C ASN A 40 7.87 -17.10 2.12
N GLY A 41 7.11 -16.30 1.34
CA GLY A 41 6.70 -14.97 1.74
C GLY A 41 7.83 -13.94 1.75
N GLU A 42 8.99 -14.27 1.19
CA GLU A 42 10.04 -13.29 0.96
C GLU A 42 9.60 -12.29 -0.12
N PRO A 43 9.87 -11.00 0.08
CA PRO A 43 9.54 -10.02 -0.93
C PRO A 43 10.28 -10.33 -2.25
N PRO A 44 9.65 -10.13 -3.40
CA PRO A 44 10.25 -10.46 -4.71
C PRO A 44 11.35 -9.46 -5.14
N TYR A 45 12.03 -8.79 -4.22
CA TYR A 45 12.89 -7.64 -4.54
C TYR A 45 14.36 -7.86 -4.27
N GLY A 46 14.78 -9.06 -4.00
CA GLY A 46 16.16 -9.38 -3.76
C GLY A 46 16.42 -10.15 -2.47
N LYS A 47 17.66 -10.65 -2.34
CA LYS A 47 18.05 -11.56 -1.26
C LYS A 47 18.37 -10.84 0.07
N ALA A 48 18.51 -9.53 0.05
CA ALA A 48 18.88 -8.76 1.23
C ALA A 48 18.27 -7.34 1.18
N PRO A 49 17.92 -6.75 2.33
CA PRO A 49 17.52 -5.36 2.39
C PRO A 49 18.69 -4.46 1.99
N THR A 50 18.39 -3.36 1.31
CA THR A 50 19.40 -2.45 0.76
C THR A 50 19.28 -1.03 1.28
N LEU A 51 18.26 -0.73 2.10
CA LEU A 51 18.01 0.58 2.67
C LEU A 51 17.76 0.46 4.16
N ARG A 52 18.36 1.37 4.95
CA ARG A 52 18.09 1.50 6.38
C ARG A 52 17.45 2.85 6.67
N TRP A 53 16.25 2.79 7.27
CA TRP A 53 15.50 3.99 7.62
C TRP A 53 14.56 3.72 8.81
N ALA A 54 14.30 4.75 9.64
CA ALA A 54 13.45 4.66 10.84
C ALA A 54 13.84 3.50 11.77
N GLY A 55 15.16 3.24 11.91
CA GLY A 55 15.69 2.17 12.75
C GLY A 55 15.48 0.75 12.21
N ARG A 56 14.97 0.59 10.99
CA ARG A 56 14.61 -0.69 10.36
C ARG A 56 15.33 -0.89 9.04
N ASP A 57 15.44 -2.13 8.63
CA ASP A 57 15.96 -2.52 7.32
C ASP A 57 14.80 -2.70 6.35
N TRP A 58 15.02 -2.26 5.10
CA TRP A 58 14.01 -2.26 4.05
C TRP A 58 14.56 -2.82 2.75
N TYR A 59 13.78 -3.63 2.09
CA TYR A 59 13.98 -3.94 0.69
C TYR A 59 13.54 -2.77 -0.16
N VAL A 60 14.27 -2.48 -1.23
CA VAL A 60 13.87 -1.50 -2.24
C VAL A 60 13.50 -2.25 -3.49
N ARG A 61 12.29 -2.03 -3.98
CA ARG A 61 11.82 -2.70 -5.18
C ARG A 61 12.50 -2.14 -6.42
N ASP A 62 12.96 -3.05 -7.28
CA ASP A 62 13.57 -2.73 -8.57
C ASP A 62 13.11 -3.81 -9.55
N SER A 63 12.13 -3.50 -10.38
CA SER A 63 11.56 -4.45 -11.31
C SER A 63 11.54 -3.87 -12.72
N ALA A 64 11.91 -4.68 -13.68
CA ALA A 64 11.79 -4.32 -15.06
C ALA A 64 10.36 -4.55 -15.53
N TRP A 65 9.82 -3.56 -16.19
CA TRP A 65 8.64 -3.59 -17.05
C TRP A 65 7.29 -3.95 -16.39
N ASN A 66 6.41 -2.98 -16.34
CA ASN A 66 4.98 -3.09 -15.98
C ASN A 66 4.67 -3.96 -14.75
N ASP A 67 5.48 -3.81 -13.71
CA ASP A 67 5.28 -4.48 -12.43
C ASP A 67 5.04 -3.46 -11.29
N GLY A 68 4.96 -2.18 -11.63
CA GLY A 68 4.71 -1.11 -10.67
C GLY A 68 3.23 -0.85 -10.46
N GLY A 69 2.86 -0.64 -9.20
CA GLY A 69 1.51 -0.36 -8.77
C GLY A 69 0.55 -1.54 -8.92
N PRO A 70 -0.66 -1.39 -8.37
CA PRO A 70 -1.70 -2.42 -8.42
C PRO A 70 -2.12 -2.80 -9.83
N MET A 71 -2.01 -1.87 -10.76
CA MET A 71 -2.46 -2.04 -12.14
C MET A 71 -1.35 -2.48 -13.09
N ARG A 72 -0.11 -2.59 -12.60
CA ARG A 72 1.07 -2.96 -13.41
C ARG A 72 1.28 -2.03 -14.60
N THR A 73 1.10 -0.74 -14.39
CA THR A 73 1.16 0.28 -15.43
C THR A 73 2.48 1.02 -15.49
N ASP A 74 3.34 0.84 -14.50
CA ASP A 74 4.67 1.43 -14.40
C ASP A 74 5.71 0.40 -13.97
N GLU A 75 6.96 0.83 -13.84
CA GLU A 75 8.05 0.04 -13.28
C GLU A 75 8.39 0.53 -11.88
N TRP A 76 8.88 -0.36 -11.04
CA TRP A 76 9.56 0.04 -9.82
C TRP A 76 11.02 0.34 -10.10
N SER A 77 11.54 1.44 -9.57
CA SER A 77 12.95 1.79 -9.70
C SER A 77 13.55 2.06 -8.33
N LYS A 78 14.65 1.34 -8.02
CA LYS A 78 15.40 1.59 -6.77
C LYS A 78 15.95 3.01 -6.67
N ASP A 79 16.18 3.68 -7.80
CA ASP A 79 16.71 5.04 -7.83
C ASP A 79 15.65 6.09 -7.39
N ASN A 80 14.39 5.68 -7.29
CA ASN A 80 13.29 6.53 -6.84
C ASN A 80 13.03 6.47 -5.33
N ALA A 81 13.73 5.61 -4.59
CA ALA A 81 13.67 5.53 -3.13
C ALA A 81 15.04 5.85 -2.53
N SER A 82 15.11 6.79 -1.61
CA SER A 82 16.37 7.18 -0.96
C SER A 82 16.12 7.74 0.44
N VAL A 83 17.18 7.79 1.26
CA VAL A 83 17.16 8.48 2.55
C VAL A 83 17.95 9.79 2.41
N SER A 84 17.35 10.90 2.85
CA SER A 84 17.97 12.21 2.87
C SER A 84 17.84 12.82 4.28
N GLY A 85 18.94 12.88 5.00
CA GLY A 85 18.92 13.14 6.43
C GLY A 85 18.19 12.01 7.16
N ASN A 86 17.11 12.34 7.87
CA ASN A 86 16.25 11.38 8.53
C ASN A 86 14.99 11.01 7.71
N ASP A 87 14.78 11.65 6.57
CA ASP A 87 13.60 11.48 5.76
C ASP A 87 13.80 10.37 4.73
N LEU A 88 12.80 9.50 4.58
CA LEU A 88 12.64 8.69 3.38
C LEU A 88 12.03 9.57 2.28
N VAL A 89 12.62 9.51 1.11
CA VAL A 89 12.15 10.21 -0.09
C VAL A 89 11.69 9.18 -1.10
N LEU A 90 10.41 9.19 -1.41
CA LEU A 90 9.79 8.36 -2.44
C LEU A 90 9.40 9.22 -3.63
N LYS A 91 9.69 8.75 -4.83
CA LYS A 91 9.42 9.48 -6.06
C LYS A 91 8.63 8.61 -7.04
N LEU A 92 7.76 9.28 -7.78
CA LEU A 92 7.22 8.79 -9.03
C LEU A 92 7.79 9.70 -10.12
N ASN A 93 8.53 9.13 -11.07
CA ASN A 93 9.25 9.90 -12.11
C ASN A 93 8.96 9.37 -13.51
N TYR A 94 9.00 10.25 -14.50
CA TYR A 94 8.96 9.86 -15.90
C TYR A 94 10.38 9.52 -16.40
N ASN A 95 10.59 8.25 -16.78
CA ASN A 95 11.83 7.82 -17.42
C ASN A 95 11.76 8.11 -18.92
N ARG A 96 12.47 9.16 -19.35
CA ARG A 96 12.47 9.60 -20.76
C ARG A 96 13.06 8.55 -21.71
N GLY A 97 14.06 7.79 -21.26
CA GLY A 97 14.71 6.76 -22.08
C GLY A 97 13.78 5.58 -22.38
N LYS A 98 12.98 5.20 -21.40
CA LYS A 98 12.01 4.11 -21.52
C LYS A 98 10.62 4.60 -21.94
N ARG A 99 10.37 5.91 -21.86
CA ARG A 99 9.08 6.56 -22.15
C ARG A 99 7.93 6.02 -21.28
N LEU A 100 8.19 5.78 -20.01
CA LEU A 100 7.22 5.29 -19.04
C LEU A 100 7.44 5.91 -17.66
N MET A 101 6.42 5.82 -16.81
CA MET A 101 6.54 6.20 -15.41
C MET A 101 7.30 5.12 -14.64
N THR A 102 8.08 5.55 -13.67
CA THR A 102 8.77 4.66 -12.73
C THR A 102 8.43 5.09 -11.32
N GLY A 103 7.85 4.18 -10.58
CA GLY A 103 7.47 4.36 -9.17
C GLY A 103 8.59 3.99 -8.21
N SER A 104 8.30 4.13 -6.94
CA SER A 104 9.14 3.65 -5.84
C SER A 104 8.33 2.83 -4.86
N GLU A 105 8.93 1.75 -4.37
CA GLU A 105 8.37 0.98 -3.26
C GLU A 105 9.48 0.46 -2.37
N ILE A 106 9.28 0.60 -1.05
CA ILE A 106 10.09 -0.07 -0.03
C ILE A 106 9.22 -1.01 0.80
N VAL A 107 9.82 -2.10 1.27
CA VAL A 107 9.13 -3.13 2.05
C VAL A 107 9.96 -3.50 3.27
N SER A 108 9.33 -3.56 4.43
CA SER A 108 10.05 -3.88 5.67
C SER A 108 10.71 -5.26 5.60
N ALA A 109 11.96 -5.36 6.09
CA ALA A 109 12.64 -6.65 6.21
C ALA A 109 12.01 -7.51 7.31
N ASP A 110 11.52 -6.88 8.37
CA ASP A 110 10.80 -7.54 9.44
C ASP A 110 9.32 -7.66 9.12
N ALA A 111 8.70 -8.75 9.55
CA ALA A 111 7.26 -8.90 9.51
C ALA A 111 6.59 -7.92 10.50
N VAL A 112 5.38 -7.51 10.15
CA VAL A 112 4.49 -6.70 10.98
C VAL A 112 3.16 -7.43 11.21
N GLY A 113 2.33 -6.93 12.11
CA GLY A 113 1.05 -7.57 12.39
C GLY A 113 0.17 -6.71 13.28
N TYR A 114 -0.60 -7.32 14.16
CA TYR A 114 -1.38 -6.55 15.13
C TYR A 114 -0.48 -5.64 15.96
N GLY A 115 -0.90 -4.39 16.12
CA GLY A 115 -0.11 -3.39 16.83
C GLY A 115 -0.54 -1.98 16.56
N ASP A 116 0.28 -1.07 17.07
CA ASP A 116 0.14 0.36 16.85
C ASP A 116 1.17 0.81 15.81
N TYR A 117 0.68 1.51 14.78
CA TYR A 117 1.48 2.06 13.68
C TYR A 117 1.42 3.57 13.74
N SER A 118 2.54 4.21 13.50
CA SER A 118 2.63 5.66 13.38
C SER A 118 3.47 6.04 12.17
N LEU A 119 2.96 6.97 11.36
CA LEU A 119 3.61 7.45 10.14
C LEU A 119 3.53 8.98 10.10
N SER A 120 4.64 9.63 9.76
CA SER A 120 4.67 11.08 9.50
C SER A 120 5.17 11.35 8.11
N PHE A 121 4.44 12.16 7.33
CA PHE A 121 4.80 12.43 5.95
C PHE A 121 4.38 13.84 5.51
N THR A 122 5.09 14.39 4.54
CA THR A 122 4.74 15.62 3.85
C THR A 122 4.30 15.31 2.43
N SER A 123 3.13 15.81 2.08
CA SER A 123 2.57 15.75 0.74
C SER A 123 2.36 17.15 0.19
N ASN A 124 2.85 17.38 -1.03
CA ASN A 124 2.49 18.56 -1.82
C ASN A 124 1.34 18.19 -2.76
N VAL A 125 0.13 18.44 -2.31
CA VAL A 125 -1.10 18.07 -3.05
C VAL A 125 -1.14 18.64 -4.47
N ARG A 126 -0.49 19.77 -4.73
CA ARG A 126 -0.44 20.41 -6.05
C ARG A 126 0.40 19.65 -7.08
N GLU A 127 1.32 18.79 -6.61
CA GLU A 127 2.13 17.94 -7.49
C GLU A 127 1.35 16.72 -7.98
N PHE A 128 0.35 16.28 -7.21
CA PHE A 128 -0.46 15.13 -7.58
C PHE A 128 -1.46 15.50 -8.68
N ASP A 129 -1.50 14.68 -9.70
CA ASP A 129 -2.58 14.64 -10.67
C ASP A 129 -3.53 13.47 -10.37
N GLU A 130 -4.44 13.18 -11.29
CA GLU A 130 -5.43 12.12 -11.11
C GLU A 130 -4.83 10.69 -11.17
N HIS A 131 -3.59 10.56 -11.65
CA HIS A 131 -2.91 9.28 -11.86
C HIS A 131 -1.87 8.97 -10.79
N SER A 132 -1.39 9.97 -10.07
CA SER A 132 -0.35 9.77 -9.06
C SER A 132 -0.94 9.38 -7.70
N ALA A 133 -0.30 8.44 -7.02
CA ALA A 133 -0.69 7.97 -5.72
C ALA A 133 0.50 7.77 -4.78
N PHE A 134 0.26 7.93 -3.49
CA PHE A 134 1.16 7.54 -2.41
C PHE A 134 0.39 6.61 -1.47
N GLY A 135 1.01 5.47 -1.12
CA GLY A 135 0.46 4.47 -0.23
C GLY A 135 1.41 4.09 0.91
N ALA A 136 0.82 3.77 2.06
CA ALA A 136 1.48 3.14 3.18
C ALA A 136 0.53 2.07 3.73
N PHE A 137 0.91 0.80 3.62
CA PHE A 137 0.01 -0.33 3.86
C PHE A 137 0.76 -1.58 4.30
N THR A 138 0.03 -2.51 4.89
CA THR A 138 0.52 -3.86 5.14
C THR A 138 0.11 -4.79 4.02
N TYR A 139 0.95 -5.77 3.68
CA TYR A 139 0.64 -6.76 2.65
C TYR A 139 1.39 -8.06 2.87
N ASP A 140 0.78 -9.17 2.46
CA ASP A 140 1.41 -10.49 2.51
C ASP A 140 1.49 -11.13 1.13
N TRP A 141 2.67 -11.15 0.58
CA TRP A 141 2.94 -11.80 -0.71
C TRP A 141 2.90 -13.33 -0.64
N GLY A 142 3.13 -13.91 0.53
CA GLY A 142 3.21 -15.38 0.69
C GLY A 142 1.85 -16.06 0.73
N SER A 143 0.80 -15.36 1.18
CA SER A 143 -0.54 -15.92 1.33
C SER A 143 -1.54 -15.48 0.27
N ASN A 144 -1.13 -14.63 -0.67
CA ASN A 144 -2.01 -13.95 -1.61
C ASN A 144 -2.82 -14.86 -2.54
N ALA A 145 -2.39 -16.10 -2.73
CA ALA A 145 -3.01 -16.98 -3.72
C ALA A 145 -4.36 -17.58 -3.25
N THR A 146 -4.61 -17.62 -1.94
CA THR A 146 -5.74 -18.41 -1.41
C THR A 146 -6.50 -17.79 -0.25
N LYS A 147 -5.94 -16.80 0.47
CA LYS A 147 -6.50 -16.37 1.76
C LYS A 147 -6.62 -14.85 1.95
N GLY A 148 -6.36 -14.08 0.90
CA GLY A 148 -6.29 -12.63 1.04
C GLY A 148 -4.88 -12.16 1.42
N ASN A 149 -4.73 -10.85 1.50
CA ASN A 149 -3.43 -10.23 1.41
C ASN A 149 -2.97 -9.65 2.75
N SER A 150 -3.71 -9.83 3.84
CA SER A 150 -3.49 -9.16 5.12
C SER A 150 -3.29 -7.63 4.93
N GLU A 151 -4.04 -7.04 3.98
CA GLU A 151 -3.87 -5.66 3.56
C GLU A 151 -4.68 -4.73 4.45
N VAL A 152 -3.95 -3.86 5.13
CA VAL A 152 -4.51 -2.73 5.87
C VAL A 152 -3.78 -1.48 5.40
N ASP A 153 -4.50 -0.59 4.71
CA ASP A 153 -3.95 0.69 4.30
C ASP A 153 -3.94 1.63 5.49
N LEU A 154 -2.72 1.97 5.95
CA LEU A 154 -2.58 3.03 6.92
C LEU A 154 -3.12 4.32 6.31
N ILE A 155 -2.73 4.57 5.08
CA ILE A 155 -3.20 5.67 4.26
C ILE A 155 -2.90 5.41 2.78
N GLU A 156 -3.82 5.76 1.90
CA GLU A 156 -3.59 5.97 0.49
C GLU A 156 -4.04 7.36 0.06
N THR A 157 -3.26 8.03 -0.75
CA THR A 157 -3.56 9.39 -1.19
C THR A 157 -3.48 9.51 -2.71
N SER A 158 -4.54 10.00 -3.33
CA SER A 158 -4.64 10.28 -4.77
C SER A 158 -5.86 11.17 -5.05
N ARG A 159 -5.98 11.65 -6.28
CA ARG A 159 -7.22 12.25 -6.78
C ARG A 159 -8.22 11.20 -7.29
N TRP A 160 -7.79 9.97 -7.50
CA TRP A 160 -8.60 8.79 -7.85
C TRP A 160 -9.54 8.98 -9.03
N HIS A 161 -9.19 9.85 -10.00
CA HIS A 161 -10.07 10.18 -11.14
C HIS A 161 -11.48 10.65 -10.72
N GLU A 162 -11.60 11.21 -9.53
CA GLU A 162 -12.88 11.74 -9.05
C GLU A 162 -13.26 13.01 -9.80
N LYS A 163 -14.54 13.16 -10.11
CA LYS A 163 -15.06 14.27 -10.93
C LYS A 163 -14.75 15.65 -10.36
N ASP A 164 -14.64 15.79 -9.05
CA ASP A 164 -14.30 17.04 -8.38
C ASP A 164 -12.79 17.30 -8.31
N ASN A 165 -11.99 16.34 -8.82
CA ASN A 165 -10.53 16.39 -8.87
C ASN A 165 -9.85 16.79 -7.55
N LYS A 166 -10.46 16.43 -6.40
CA LYS A 166 -9.88 16.70 -5.08
C LYS A 166 -9.01 15.56 -4.63
N MET A 167 -7.86 15.92 -4.06
CA MET A 167 -6.99 14.96 -3.37
C MET A 167 -7.69 14.40 -2.15
N ARG A 168 -7.65 13.09 -1.99
CA ARG A 168 -8.22 12.38 -0.84
C ARG A 168 -7.19 11.49 -0.18
N ALA A 169 -7.24 11.44 1.14
CA ALA A 169 -6.64 10.39 1.93
C ALA A 169 -7.74 9.35 2.21
N LYS A 170 -7.50 8.12 1.79
CA LYS A 170 -8.35 6.95 2.03
C LYS A 170 -7.74 6.08 3.12
N PHE A 171 -8.59 5.35 3.83
CA PHE A 171 -8.26 4.50 4.98
C PHE A 171 -9.05 3.22 4.83
N THR A 172 -8.39 2.16 4.43
CA THR A 172 -9.04 0.96 3.90
C THR A 172 -8.41 -0.30 4.50
N TYR A 173 -9.11 -1.40 4.48
CA TYR A 173 -8.56 -2.74 4.47
C TYR A 173 -9.38 -3.64 3.56
N TYR A 174 -8.79 -4.74 3.14
CA TYR A 174 -9.42 -5.68 2.25
C TYR A 174 -9.74 -6.97 2.97
N ARG A 175 -10.90 -7.55 2.66
CA ARG A 175 -11.30 -8.85 3.19
C ARG A 175 -10.48 -9.95 2.53
N ASP A 176 -10.04 -10.90 3.36
CA ASP A 176 -9.15 -11.98 2.94
C ASP A 176 -9.65 -12.84 1.76
N SER A 177 -10.95 -12.88 1.49
CA SER A 177 -11.50 -13.85 0.55
C SER A 177 -11.97 -13.30 -0.79
N ASP A 178 -12.19 -11.99 -0.92
CA ASP A 178 -12.85 -11.43 -2.11
C ASP A 178 -12.40 -10.02 -2.51
N SER A 179 -11.32 -9.54 -1.95
CA SER A 179 -10.81 -8.19 -2.21
C SER A 179 -11.84 -7.08 -1.98
N LYS A 180 -12.86 -7.35 -1.17
CA LYS A 180 -13.84 -6.34 -0.83
C LYS A 180 -13.22 -5.32 0.12
N ALA A 181 -13.22 -4.08 -0.32
CA ALA A 181 -12.75 -2.96 0.47
C ALA A 181 -13.72 -2.60 1.61
N PHE A 182 -13.18 -2.38 2.78
CA PHE A 182 -13.86 -1.79 3.94
C PHE A 182 -13.13 -0.50 4.31
N GLU A 183 -13.83 0.62 4.26
CA GLU A 183 -13.23 1.94 4.44
C GLU A 183 -14.01 2.79 5.44
N ILE A 184 -13.34 3.77 6.02
CA ILE A 184 -13.98 4.91 6.66
C ILE A 184 -14.07 6.07 5.65
N SER A 185 -14.94 7.06 5.94
CA SER A 185 -15.06 8.21 5.04
C SER A 185 -13.71 8.89 4.83
N PRO A 186 -13.32 9.19 3.58
CA PRO A 186 -12.03 9.78 3.26
C PRO A 186 -11.90 11.22 3.82
N TYR A 187 -10.66 11.68 3.92
CA TYR A 187 -10.35 13.08 4.22
C TYR A 187 -9.96 13.81 2.94
N VAL A 188 -10.67 14.92 2.64
CA VAL A 188 -10.29 15.79 1.52
C VAL A 188 -9.11 16.63 1.94
N MET A 189 -7.97 16.43 1.27
CA MET A 189 -6.73 17.13 1.54
C MET A 189 -6.75 18.53 0.91
N PRO A 190 -6.34 19.58 1.62
CA PRO A 190 -6.27 20.93 1.05
C PRO A 190 -5.16 21.04 -0.01
N GLU A 191 -5.37 21.90 -0.99
CA GLU A 191 -4.42 22.22 -2.07
C GLU A 191 -3.19 23.00 -1.55
N ALA A 192 -2.39 22.35 -0.72
CA ALA A 192 -1.21 22.92 -0.09
C ALA A 192 -0.19 21.83 0.24
N THR A 193 1.06 22.24 0.39
CA THR A 193 2.09 21.38 1.01
C THR A 193 1.85 21.33 2.51
N ARG A 194 1.64 20.14 3.05
CA ARG A 194 1.40 19.93 4.47
C ARG A 194 2.04 18.65 4.97
N THR A 195 2.43 18.68 6.22
CA THR A 195 2.80 17.48 6.98
C THR A 195 1.55 16.91 7.66
N TYR A 196 1.47 15.60 7.69
CA TYR A 196 0.43 14.83 8.34
C TYR A 196 1.05 13.78 9.24
N HIS A 197 0.32 13.41 10.30
CA HIS A 197 0.61 12.23 11.10
C HIS A 197 -0.56 11.26 11.00
N MET A 198 -0.23 10.00 10.80
CA MET A 198 -1.17 8.90 10.73
C MET A 198 -0.88 7.93 11.88
N ASP A 199 -1.88 7.67 12.71
CA ASP A 199 -1.84 6.60 13.69
C ASP A 199 -2.88 5.54 13.32
N VAL A 200 -2.47 4.28 13.29
CA VAL A 200 -3.34 3.15 13.04
C VAL A 200 -3.17 2.13 14.14
N LYS A 201 -4.28 1.67 14.67
CA LYS A 201 -4.34 0.55 15.59
C LYS A 201 -4.99 -0.64 14.90
N TRP A 202 -4.21 -1.67 14.64
CA TRP A 202 -4.69 -2.93 14.10
C TRP A 202 -4.74 -3.98 15.21
N GLU A 203 -5.94 -4.46 15.48
CA GLU A 203 -6.25 -5.43 16.53
C GLU A 203 -7.04 -6.60 15.96
N PRO A 204 -7.08 -7.76 16.63
CA PRO A 204 -8.00 -8.82 16.25
C PRO A 204 -9.44 -8.29 16.15
N GLY A 205 -10.00 -8.35 14.95
CA GLY A 205 -11.37 -7.91 14.68
C GLY A 205 -11.60 -6.39 14.69
N LYS A 206 -10.55 -5.55 14.71
CA LYS A 206 -10.74 -4.09 14.65
C LYS A 206 -9.54 -3.37 14.05
N VAL A 207 -9.82 -2.39 13.17
CA VAL A 207 -8.85 -1.38 12.75
C VAL A 207 -9.38 0.01 13.10
N THR A 208 -8.52 0.86 13.65
CA THR A 208 -8.82 2.26 13.96
C THR A 208 -7.78 3.15 13.31
N TRP A 209 -8.22 4.19 12.61
CA TRP A 209 -7.37 5.20 11.95
C TRP A 209 -7.57 6.57 12.59
N ARG A 210 -6.47 7.32 12.72
CA ARG A 210 -6.44 8.73 13.14
C ARG A 210 -5.47 9.50 12.28
N LEU A 211 -5.98 10.44 11.50
CA LEU A 211 -5.16 11.40 10.76
C LEU A 211 -5.11 12.72 11.52
N TRP A 212 -3.91 13.21 11.73
CA TRP A 212 -3.63 14.46 12.43
C TRP A 212 -2.93 15.47 11.51
N ASP A 213 -3.00 16.75 11.85
CA ASP A 213 -2.11 17.77 11.28
C ASP A 213 -0.65 17.54 11.70
N GLY A 214 0.28 18.28 11.03
CA GLY A 214 1.72 18.07 11.18
C GLY A 214 2.27 18.24 12.60
N ASN A 215 1.55 18.94 13.46
CA ASN A 215 1.94 19.14 14.86
C ASN A 215 1.19 18.22 15.83
N ARG A 216 0.37 17.33 15.33
CA ARG A 216 -0.54 16.47 16.12
C ARG A 216 -1.46 17.27 17.08
N THR A 217 -1.74 18.54 16.76
CA THR A 217 -2.58 19.39 17.59
C THR A 217 -4.06 19.31 17.21
N ARG A 218 -4.33 18.91 15.96
CA ARG A 218 -5.70 18.82 15.46
C ARG A 218 -5.94 17.48 14.79
N LEU A 219 -6.92 16.76 15.28
CA LEU A 219 -7.44 15.55 14.63
C LEU A 219 -8.24 15.96 13.37
N LEU A 220 -7.82 15.48 12.22
CA LEU A 220 -8.43 15.77 10.93
C LEU A 220 -9.47 14.72 10.54
N ARG A 221 -9.18 13.46 10.86
CA ARG A 221 -10.08 12.32 10.61
C ARG A 221 -9.86 11.23 11.61
N GLU A 222 -10.93 10.58 12.03
CA GLU A 222 -10.91 9.37 12.84
C GLU A 222 -12.03 8.44 12.39
N GLY A 223 -11.78 7.14 12.53
CA GLY A 223 -12.80 6.13 12.35
C GLY A 223 -12.27 4.74 12.61
N SER A 224 -13.18 3.78 12.74
CA SER A 224 -12.84 2.38 12.93
C SER A 224 -13.79 1.46 12.16
N ARG A 225 -13.32 0.25 11.89
CA ARG A 225 -14.08 -0.85 11.31
C ARG A 225 -13.84 -2.13 12.09
N THR A 226 -14.87 -2.99 12.13
CA THR A 226 -14.83 -4.27 12.84
C THR A 226 -15.31 -5.43 11.97
N GLU A 227 -15.75 -5.17 10.75
CA GLU A 227 -16.34 -6.16 9.86
C GLU A 227 -15.26 -6.85 9.03
N ASN A 228 -15.08 -8.17 9.18
CA ASN A 228 -14.15 -8.96 8.37
C ASN A 228 -12.72 -8.39 8.32
N VAL A 229 -12.21 -7.93 9.46
CA VAL A 229 -10.85 -7.42 9.58
C VAL A 229 -9.85 -8.53 9.25
N PRO A 230 -8.90 -8.30 8.34
CA PRO A 230 -7.91 -9.31 8.01
C PRO A 230 -7.02 -9.63 9.20
N ALA A 231 -6.51 -10.84 9.24
CA ALA A 231 -5.52 -11.26 10.21
C ALA A 231 -4.11 -11.18 9.60
N PRO A 232 -3.10 -10.73 10.34
CA PRO A 232 -1.73 -10.79 9.86
C PRO A 232 -1.24 -12.24 9.82
N THR A 233 -0.28 -12.50 8.96
CA THR A 233 0.46 -13.75 8.89
C THR A 233 1.89 -13.54 9.36
N ALA A 234 2.68 -14.60 9.44
CA ALA A 234 4.11 -14.51 9.76
C ALA A 234 4.93 -13.77 8.68
N THR A 235 4.35 -13.55 7.50
CA THR A 235 5.00 -12.93 6.34
C THR A 235 4.39 -11.60 5.94
N THR A 236 3.41 -11.09 6.69
CA THR A 236 2.86 -9.74 6.49
C THR A 236 3.93 -8.68 6.70
N ARG A 237 4.08 -7.74 5.77
CA ARG A 237 5.10 -6.71 5.80
C ARG A 237 4.51 -5.32 5.58
N MET A 238 5.25 -4.31 6.02
CA MET A 238 4.91 -2.91 5.78
C MET A 238 5.46 -2.47 4.43
N HIS A 239 4.64 -1.81 3.64
CA HIS A 239 4.94 -1.25 2.33
C HIS A 239 4.75 0.25 2.33
N LEU A 240 5.65 0.99 1.66
CA LEU A 240 5.48 2.40 1.35
C LEU A 240 5.83 2.61 -0.12
N ASN A 241 4.93 3.23 -0.87
CA ASN A 241 5.11 3.41 -2.30
C ASN A 241 4.64 4.78 -2.83
N ALA A 242 5.18 5.17 -3.97
CA ALA A 242 4.64 6.21 -4.84
C ALA A 242 4.51 5.60 -6.24
N TRP A 243 3.31 5.64 -6.82
CA TRP A 243 2.95 4.88 -8.01
C TRP A 243 1.90 5.58 -8.87
N CYS A 244 1.67 5.08 -10.08
CA CYS A 244 0.61 5.52 -10.97
C CYS A 244 -0.68 4.74 -10.75
N SER A 245 -1.79 5.44 -10.54
CA SER A 245 -3.11 4.87 -10.63
C SER A 245 -3.59 4.79 -12.09
N TRP A 246 -4.47 3.86 -12.39
CA TRP A 246 -4.98 3.64 -13.74
C TRP A 246 -6.10 4.60 -14.11
N PRO A 247 -6.04 5.30 -15.27
CA PRO A 247 -7.22 5.92 -15.85
C PRO A 247 -8.13 4.84 -16.45
N GLN A 248 -9.33 4.68 -15.92
CA GLN A 248 -10.25 3.65 -16.40
C GLN A 248 -11.00 4.14 -17.67
N THR A 249 -10.34 4.14 -18.81
CA THR A 249 -11.02 4.41 -20.10
C THR A 249 -11.75 3.19 -20.62
N GLY A 250 -11.38 2.00 -20.15
CA GLY A 250 -11.89 0.71 -20.60
C GLY A 250 -11.14 0.16 -21.82
N ASN A 251 -10.11 0.86 -22.28
CA ASN A 251 -9.19 0.38 -23.32
C ASN A 251 -7.76 0.43 -22.79
N LYS A 252 -7.18 -0.74 -22.55
CA LYS A 252 -5.87 -0.87 -21.94
C LYS A 252 -4.77 -0.12 -22.69
N ASP A 253 -4.77 -0.17 -24.02
CA ASP A 253 -3.72 0.47 -24.84
C ASP A 253 -3.82 2.00 -24.80
N ASP A 254 -5.04 2.53 -24.73
CA ASP A 254 -5.27 3.96 -24.55
C ASP A 254 -4.92 4.41 -23.14
N ASP A 255 -5.25 3.60 -22.13
CA ASP A 255 -4.95 3.85 -20.73
C ASP A 255 -3.45 3.90 -20.51
N ASP A 256 -2.69 2.90 -20.98
CA ASP A 256 -1.22 2.86 -20.89
C ASP A 256 -0.58 4.09 -21.57
N ARG A 257 -1.07 4.47 -22.74
CA ARG A 257 -0.55 5.61 -23.48
C ARG A 257 -0.81 6.94 -22.78
N LEU A 258 -2.01 7.13 -22.26
CA LEU A 258 -2.40 8.35 -21.53
C LEU A 258 -1.64 8.47 -20.22
N LEU A 259 -1.55 7.38 -19.46
CA LEU A 259 -0.85 7.32 -18.19
C LEU A 259 0.59 7.82 -18.29
N HIS A 260 1.35 7.25 -19.23
CA HIS A 260 2.76 7.59 -19.37
C HIS A 260 2.99 9.01 -19.92
N ARG A 261 2.01 9.57 -20.59
CA ARG A 261 2.14 10.87 -21.24
C ARG A 261 1.71 12.03 -20.36
N GLU A 262 0.75 11.81 -19.47
CA GLU A 262 0.06 12.88 -18.73
C GLU A 262 0.39 12.89 -17.23
N THR A 263 0.84 11.76 -16.68
CA THR A 263 1.19 11.69 -15.25
C THR A 263 2.38 12.58 -14.92
N LYS A 264 2.21 13.38 -13.88
CA LYS A 264 3.26 14.27 -13.35
C LYS A 264 4.15 13.54 -12.36
N PRO A 265 5.45 13.86 -12.35
CA PRO A 265 6.34 13.42 -11.27
C PRO A 265 5.87 13.97 -9.92
N ILE A 266 5.95 13.13 -8.88
CA ILE A 266 5.71 13.54 -7.51
C ILE A 266 6.89 13.16 -6.62
N THR A 267 7.01 13.88 -5.50
CA THR A 267 7.93 13.54 -4.43
C THR A 267 7.20 13.57 -3.10
N VAL A 268 7.26 12.46 -2.37
CA VAL A 268 6.74 12.36 -1.00
C VAL A 268 7.89 12.19 -0.04
N LYS A 269 7.89 12.97 1.04
CA LYS A 269 8.84 12.83 2.15
C LYS A 269 8.15 12.18 3.33
N VAL A 270 8.70 11.06 3.78
CA VAL A 270 8.23 10.38 4.99
C VAL A 270 9.24 10.62 6.10
N HIS A 271 8.82 11.31 7.17
CA HIS A 271 9.71 11.80 8.24
C HIS A 271 9.95 10.76 9.31
N GLY A 272 9.08 9.77 9.43
CA GLY A 272 9.20 8.69 10.40
C GLY A 272 8.13 7.63 10.25
N PHE A 273 8.50 6.44 10.65
CA PHE A 273 7.61 5.30 10.78
C PHE A 273 7.96 4.58 12.07
N ASP A 274 6.95 4.24 12.84
CA ASP A 274 7.06 3.39 14.02
C ASP A 274 6.00 2.30 14.02
N TYR A 275 6.38 1.14 14.53
CA TYR A 275 5.49 0.01 14.72
C TYR A 275 5.80 -0.64 16.05
N THR A 276 4.79 -0.66 16.93
CA THR A 276 4.81 -1.34 18.20
C THR A 276 3.90 -2.56 18.14
N PRO A 277 4.45 -3.79 18.13
CA PRO A 277 3.63 -4.98 18.06
C PRO A 277 2.76 -5.12 19.31
N LYS A 278 1.51 -5.53 19.11
CA LYS A 278 0.65 -5.93 20.22
C LYS A 278 1.17 -7.26 20.77
N ARG A 279 1.53 -7.30 22.04
CA ARG A 279 1.85 -8.57 22.69
C ARG A 279 0.64 -9.49 22.59
N ALA A 280 0.85 -10.73 22.19
CA ALA A 280 -0.16 -11.76 22.38
C ALA A 280 -0.56 -11.72 23.86
N ALA A 281 -1.87 -11.69 24.14
CA ALA A 281 -2.35 -11.79 25.50
C ALA A 281 -1.73 -13.07 26.11
N ASP A 282 -1.05 -12.94 27.22
CA ASP A 282 -0.52 -14.13 27.94
C ASP A 282 -1.74 -15.00 28.29
N PRO A 283 -1.82 -16.25 27.81
CA PRO A 283 -2.96 -17.11 28.14
C PRO A 283 -3.20 -17.24 29.65
N ARG A 284 -2.19 -16.89 30.48
CA ARG A 284 -2.27 -16.90 31.94
C ARG A 284 -2.96 -15.67 32.52
N GLU A 285 -3.04 -14.54 31.81
CA GLU A 285 -3.78 -13.36 32.26
C GLU A 285 -5.32 -13.54 32.19
N ASN A 286 -5.80 -14.47 31.34
CA ASN A 286 -7.22 -14.82 31.28
C ASN A 286 -7.64 -15.94 32.25
N SER A 287 -6.73 -16.55 32.99
CA SER A 287 -7.06 -17.44 34.11
C SER A 287 -7.33 -16.63 35.35
N GLY A 288 -8.22 -15.62 35.23
CA GLY A 288 -8.72 -14.82 36.36
C GLY A 288 -9.26 -15.73 37.43
N SER A 289 -8.52 -15.80 38.48
CA SER A 289 -8.77 -16.35 39.80
C SER A 289 -10.23 -16.30 40.26
N GLY A 290 -10.98 -17.30 39.88
CA GLY A 290 -12.19 -17.69 40.59
C GLY A 290 -11.85 -18.52 41.82
N TRP A 291 -11.10 -17.97 42.77
CA TRP A 291 -11.01 -18.54 44.07
C TRP A 291 -12.19 -18.11 44.89
N HIS A 292 -13.30 -18.85 44.81
CA HIS A 292 -14.32 -18.83 45.86
C HIS A 292 -13.69 -19.33 47.17
N ARG A 293 -13.47 -18.40 48.09
CA ARG A 293 -13.29 -18.77 49.47
C ARG A 293 -14.58 -19.44 49.94
N LEU A 294 -14.51 -20.74 50.18
CA LEU A 294 -15.49 -21.41 51.02
C LEU A 294 -15.19 -20.96 52.46
N SER A 295 -16.08 -20.13 53.03
CA SER A 295 -16.13 -19.85 54.45
C SER A 295 -16.73 -21.03 55.16
N SER A 296 -15.96 -21.63 56.02
CA SER A 296 -16.42 -22.51 57.13
C SER A 296 -17.09 -21.67 58.23
#